data_43f87724a9db421baee809ac0b2bf0fb
#
_entry.id   43f87724a9db421baee809ac0b2bf0fb
#
_cell.length_a   1.000
_cell.length_b   1.000
_cell.length_c   1.000
_cell.angle_alpha   90.00
_cell.angle_beta   90.00
_cell.angle_gamma   90.00
#
_symmetry.space_group_name_H-M   'P 1'
#
loop_
_entity.id
_entity.type
_entity.pdbx_description
1 polymer ?
#
loop_
_entity_poly.entity_id
_entity_poly.type
_entity_poly.pdbx_seq_one_letter_code
_entity_poly.pdbx_strand_id
1 'polypeptide(L)'
;MFYLPTSIILIGYSVVTLVYIISNWREKVEKGLIANEIAVGLLFLIAGILYPFMYQFHSTLIPLDTLNFLWLSTSIFFLIEMGIWFITLIYNSIIAKRDPKVMAERDYRKYCEEFNQNWTDDLRSEYGRKLLHLFTCSVIFIFWSLGTILDNFGILDKFNLDNYSFSYWLIIIIGFGFIFMFQLADLARLTKFYILPNWARKWYFSMRQEELETFLASTPLVLSFVPFIFAPFPIFAAVALITTGADAMACVIGKKYGKHALRKNSKKTIEGFIAGGISTFAIVLIIMNLYYSLMPVGIIKILLMATAATIIFLLIDMFAKFISDNILNPILTGFGMWLIYLL
;
A
#
# COMPACT_ATOMS: atom_id res chain seq x y z
N MET A 1 -8.41 26.03 6.88
CA MET A 1 -7.36 24.98 6.71
C MET A 1 -7.96 23.60 7.01
N PHE A 2 -8.86 23.14 6.14
CA PHE A 2 -9.64 21.90 6.36
C PHE A 2 -8.84 20.60 6.14
N TYR A 3 -7.61 20.67 5.57
CA TYR A 3 -6.70 19.52 5.42
C TYR A 3 -5.98 19.14 6.73
N LEU A 4 -5.89 20.05 7.71
CA LEU A 4 -5.12 19.85 8.93
C LEU A 4 -5.51 18.58 9.71
N PRO A 5 -6.79 18.23 9.93
CA PRO A 5 -7.13 17.03 10.67
C PRO A 5 -6.54 15.76 10.04
N THR A 6 -6.65 15.59 8.73
CA THR A 6 -6.08 14.43 8.02
C THR A 6 -4.56 14.42 8.08
N SER A 7 -3.89 15.58 7.85
CA SER A 7 -2.43 15.68 8.00
C SER A 7 -1.97 15.33 9.41
N ILE A 8 -2.70 15.78 10.43
CA ILE A 8 -2.39 15.48 11.85
C ILE A 8 -2.56 13.98 12.13
N ILE A 9 -3.61 13.34 11.59
CA ILE A 9 -3.80 11.89 11.74
C ILE A 9 -2.59 11.15 11.13
N LEU A 10 -2.20 11.46 9.90
CA LEU A 10 -1.07 10.82 9.22
C LEU A 10 0.26 11.02 9.97
N ILE A 11 0.55 12.26 10.40
CA ILE A 11 1.74 12.55 11.22
C ILE A 11 1.64 11.85 12.58
N GLY A 12 0.46 11.79 13.17
CA GLY A 12 0.21 11.06 14.41
C GLY A 12 0.55 9.57 14.28
N TYR A 13 0.14 8.92 13.18
CA TYR A 13 0.54 7.54 12.89
C TYR A 13 2.06 7.39 12.72
N SER A 14 2.73 8.34 12.06
CA SER A 14 4.19 8.36 11.98
C SER A 14 4.81 8.39 13.37
N VAL A 15 4.39 9.33 14.22
CA VAL A 15 4.92 9.48 15.58
C VAL A 15 4.69 8.21 16.42
N VAL A 16 3.47 7.67 16.42
CA VAL A 16 3.14 6.45 17.18
C VAL A 16 3.95 5.25 16.68
N THR A 17 4.11 5.11 15.36
CA THR A 17 4.93 4.06 14.76
C THR A 17 6.39 4.20 15.18
N LEU A 18 6.97 5.39 15.12
CA LEU A 18 8.36 5.63 15.55
C LEU A 18 8.56 5.41 17.06
N VAL A 19 7.61 5.83 17.88
CA VAL A 19 7.64 5.57 19.33
C VAL A 19 7.60 4.06 19.60
N TYR A 20 6.75 3.31 18.90
CA TYR A 20 6.73 1.84 19.00
C TYR A 20 8.08 1.23 18.61
N ILE A 21 8.70 1.67 17.54
CA ILE A 21 10.02 1.19 17.08
C ILE A 21 11.11 1.48 18.13
N ILE A 22 11.14 2.71 18.64
CA ILE A 22 12.12 3.12 19.66
C ILE A 22 11.95 2.29 20.94
N SER A 23 10.71 2.05 21.37
CA SER A 23 10.41 1.24 22.57
C SER A 23 10.83 -0.23 22.43
N ASN A 24 10.92 -0.75 21.20
CA ASN A 24 11.29 -2.13 20.90
C ASN A 24 12.61 -2.22 20.12
N TRP A 25 13.45 -1.18 20.16
CA TRP A 25 14.62 -1.01 19.30
C TRP A 25 15.55 -2.22 19.27
N ARG A 26 15.96 -2.73 20.45
CA ARG A 26 16.90 -3.84 20.53
C ARG A 26 16.38 -5.10 19.84
N GLU A 27 15.14 -5.49 20.12
CA GLU A 27 14.49 -6.64 19.52
C GLU A 27 14.36 -6.49 18.00
N LYS A 28 13.98 -5.30 17.52
CA LYS A 28 13.81 -5.01 16.09
C LYS A 28 15.13 -5.01 15.32
N VAL A 29 16.22 -4.55 15.94
CA VAL A 29 17.58 -4.60 15.34
C VAL A 29 18.06 -6.05 15.27
N GLU A 30 17.94 -6.82 16.33
CA GLU A 30 18.36 -8.23 16.37
C GLU A 30 17.63 -9.08 15.31
N LYS A 31 16.35 -8.80 15.04
CA LYS A 31 15.55 -9.46 14.01
C LYS A 31 15.71 -8.90 12.59
N GLY A 32 16.50 -7.83 12.41
CA GLY A 32 16.72 -7.19 11.11
C GLY A 32 15.49 -6.46 10.54
N LEU A 33 14.49 -6.13 11.37
CA LEU A 33 13.21 -5.53 10.95
C LEU A 33 13.23 -3.99 10.97
N ILE A 34 14.23 -3.39 11.62
CA ILE A 34 14.30 -1.95 11.92
C ILE A 34 14.17 -1.05 10.70
N ALA A 35 14.85 -1.40 9.59
CA ALA A 35 14.87 -0.56 8.38
C ALA A 35 13.49 -0.50 7.73
N ASN A 36 12.80 -1.63 7.66
CA ASN A 36 11.46 -1.71 7.07
C ASN A 36 10.43 -0.93 7.90
N GLU A 37 10.49 -1.05 9.22
CA GLU A 37 9.55 -0.37 10.12
C GLU A 37 9.79 1.15 10.16
N ILE A 38 11.05 1.61 10.16
CA ILE A 38 11.36 3.04 10.01
C ILE A 38 10.83 3.58 8.69
N ALA A 39 10.99 2.84 7.59
CA ALA A 39 10.46 3.24 6.30
C ALA A 39 8.93 3.46 6.36
N VAL A 40 8.17 2.61 7.05
CA VAL A 40 6.72 2.80 7.26
C VAL A 40 6.44 4.10 8.01
N GLY A 41 7.15 4.38 9.10
CA GLY A 41 7.02 5.62 9.85
C GLY A 41 7.30 6.86 9.01
N LEU A 42 8.37 6.83 8.20
CA LEU A 42 8.74 7.92 7.29
C LEU A 42 7.71 8.11 6.16
N LEU A 43 7.16 7.04 5.62
CA LEU A 43 6.13 7.11 4.58
C LEU A 43 4.84 7.76 5.11
N PHE A 44 4.44 7.49 6.36
CA PHE A 44 3.33 8.22 7.01
C PHE A 44 3.64 9.71 7.15
N LEU A 45 4.87 10.07 7.55
CA LEU A 45 5.29 11.47 7.66
C LEU A 45 5.21 12.17 6.30
N ILE A 46 5.76 11.55 5.26
CA ILE A 46 5.73 12.08 3.88
C ILE A 46 4.28 12.25 3.43
N ALA A 47 3.41 11.26 3.65
CA ALA A 47 2.00 11.34 3.30
C ALA A 47 1.30 12.51 4.00
N GLY A 48 1.57 12.73 5.31
CA GLY A 48 1.01 13.83 6.07
C GLY A 48 1.45 15.21 5.61
N ILE A 49 2.71 15.36 5.20
CA ILE A 49 3.27 16.60 4.64
C ILE A 49 2.72 16.87 3.24
N LEU A 50 2.60 15.84 2.41
CA LEU A 50 2.15 15.96 1.03
C LEU A 50 0.63 16.09 0.87
N TYR A 51 -0.15 15.63 1.86
CA TYR A 51 -1.61 15.58 1.79
C TYR A 51 -2.28 16.91 1.35
N PRO A 52 -1.88 18.09 1.83
CA PRO A 52 -2.48 19.36 1.42
C PRO A 52 -2.43 19.63 -0.09
N PHE A 53 -1.50 19.03 -0.80
CA PHE A 53 -1.25 19.28 -2.22
C PHE A 53 -1.91 18.24 -3.15
N MET A 54 -2.37 17.09 -2.63
CA MET A 54 -2.77 15.95 -3.44
C MET A 54 -3.95 16.21 -4.38
N TYR A 55 -4.93 17.04 -3.97
CA TYR A 55 -6.13 17.29 -4.79
C TYR A 55 -5.94 18.37 -5.84
N GLN A 56 -4.99 19.27 -5.63
CA GLN A 56 -4.80 20.46 -6.49
C GLN A 56 -3.61 20.35 -7.44
N PHE A 57 -2.76 19.35 -7.30
CA PHE A 57 -1.50 19.30 -8.05
C PHE A 57 -1.71 19.20 -9.56
N HIS A 58 -2.66 18.38 -10.01
CA HIS A 58 -2.98 18.22 -11.44
C HIS A 58 -4.12 19.11 -11.91
N SER A 59 -4.80 19.78 -10.99
CA SER A 59 -6.00 20.56 -11.23
C SER A 59 -5.81 22.01 -10.77
N THR A 60 -5.23 22.83 -11.63
CA THR A 60 -4.92 24.24 -11.31
C THR A 60 -6.15 25.15 -11.22
N LEU A 61 -7.32 24.66 -11.66
CA LEU A 61 -8.54 25.46 -11.80
C LEU A 61 -9.62 25.12 -10.74
N ILE A 62 -9.32 24.29 -9.74
CA ILE A 62 -10.32 23.97 -8.71
C ILE A 62 -10.56 25.20 -7.83
N PRO A 63 -11.82 25.66 -7.69
CA PRO A 63 -12.16 26.74 -6.78
C PRO A 63 -11.82 26.35 -5.33
N LEU A 64 -11.41 27.33 -4.54
CA LEU A 64 -11.03 27.10 -3.14
C LEU A 64 -12.16 26.46 -2.31
N ASP A 65 -13.40 26.79 -2.60
CA ASP A 65 -14.56 26.22 -1.89
C ASP A 65 -14.72 24.73 -2.19
N THR A 66 -14.53 24.32 -3.44
CA THR A 66 -14.52 22.90 -3.84
C THR A 66 -13.35 22.16 -3.19
N LEU A 67 -12.17 22.73 -3.21
CA LEU A 67 -11.00 22.15 -2.55
C LEU A 67 -11.20 22.02 -1.04
N ASN A 68 -11.77 23.02 -0.40
CA ASN A 68 -12.15 22.98 1.02
C ASN A 68 -13.17 21.88 1.30
N PHE A 69 -14.13 21.66 0.41
CA PHE A 69 -15.08 20.55 0.52
C PHE A 69 -14.40 19.19 0.47
N LEU A 70 -13.44 18.99 -0.46
CA LEU A 70 -12.69 17.73 -0.57
C LEU A 70 -11.88 17.45 0.71
N TRP A 71 -11.18 18.46 1.24
CA TRP A 71 -10.43 18.32 2.50
C TRP A 71 -11.35 18.07 3.71
N LEU A 72 -12.44 18.80 3.80
CA LEU A 72 -13.38 18.68 4.93
C LEU A 72 -14.05 17.32 4.94
N SER A 73 -14.59 16.88 3.80
CA SER A 73 -15.26 15.57 3.67
C SER A 73 -14.31 14.41 3.99
N THR A 74 -13.07 14.47 3.50
CA THR A 74 -12.02 13.50 3.82
C THR A 74 -11.69 13.51 5.31
N SER A 75 -11.53 14.67 5.91
CA SER A 75 -11.22 14.80 7.34
C SER A 75 -12.36 14.26 8.21
N ILE A 76 -13.61 14.56 7.87
CA ILE A 76 -14.79 14.02 8.57
C ILE A 76 -14.82 12.50 8.46
N PHE A 77 -14.61 11.96 7.26
CA PHE A 77 -14.59 10.51 7.04
C PHE A 77 -13.56 9.83 7.95
N PHE A 78 -12.31 10.32 7.98
CA PHE A 78 -11.27 9.71 8.79
C PHE A 78 -11.48 9.91 10.30
N LEU A 79 -12.03 11.03 10.73
CA LEU A 79 -12.37 11.22 12.14
C LEU A 79 -13.46 10.24 12.60
N ILE A 80 -14.47 9.99 11.76
CA ILE A 80 -15.51 8.99 12.02
C ILE A 80 -14.89 7.59 12.06
N GLU A 81 -14.08 7.23 11.08
CA GLU A 81 -13.40 5.94 11.02
C GLU A 81 -12.54 5.69 12.25
N MET A 82 -11.70 6.66 12.63
CA MET A 82 -10.88 6.60 13.84
C MET A 82 -11.74 6.48 15.10
N GLY A 83 -12.84 7.21 15.18
CA GLY A 83 -13.79 7.12 16.28
C GLY A 83 -14.38 5.71 16.43
N ILE A 84 -14.82 5.11 15.32
CA ILE A 84 -15.34 3.73 15.30
C ILE A 84 -14.26 2.75 15.78
N TRP A 85 -13.03 2.88 15.28
CA TRP A 85 -11.91 2.00 15.66
C TRP A 85 -11.57 2.15 17.15
N PHE A 86 -11.44 3.37 17.68
CA PHE A 86 -11.18 3.59 19.10
C PHE A 86 -12.26 3.01 19.98
N ILE A 87 -13.54 3.23 19.65
CA ILE A 87 -14.66 2.63 20.38
C ILE A 87 -14.57 1.10 20.35
N THR A 88 -14.29 0.51 19.20
CA THR A 88 -14.14 -0.94 19.02
C THR A 88 -13.03 -1.52 19.89
N LEU A 89 -11.85 -0.88 19.89
CA LEU A 89 -10.69 -1.34 20.67
C LEU A 89 -10.94 -1.16 22.18
N ILE A 90 -11.54 -0.05 22.63
CA ILE A 90 -11.90 0.19 24.02
C ILE A 90 -12.92 -0.86 24.49
N TYR A 91 -13.98 -1.09 23.72
CA TYR A 91 -15.00 -2.10 24.02
C TYR A 91 -14.40 -3.50 24.18
N ASN A 92 -13.54 -3.93 23.24
CA ASN A 92 -12.86 -5.22 23.34
C ASN A 92 -11.88 -5.28 24.52
N SER A 93 -11.22 -4.18 24.85
CA SER A 93 -10.37 -4.08 26.05
C SER A 93 -11.16 -4.31 27.34
N ILE A 94 -12.35 -3.69 27.45
CA ILE A 94 -13.22 -3.84 28.61
C ILE A 94 -13.68 -5.29 28.75
N ILE A 95 -14.14 -5.92 27.65
CA ILE A 95 -14.58 -7.32 27.66
C ILE A 95 -13.44 -8.26 28.10
N ALA A 96 -12.26 -8.11 27.48
CA ALA A 96 -11.13 -8.98 27.79
C ALA A 96 -10.67 -8.85 29.25
N LYS A 97 -10.70 -7.62 29.82
CA LYS A 97 -10.31 -7.41 31.21
C LYS A 97 -11.35 -7.88 32.25
N ARG A 98 -12.64 -7.97 31.85
CA ARG A 98 -13.73 -8.45 32.73
C ARG A 98 -13.79 -9.97 32.84
N ASP A 99 -13.36 -10.68 31.80
CA ASP A 99 -13.41 -12.13 31.75
C ASP A 99 -12.01 -12.74 31.54
N PRO A 100 -11.42 -13.37 32.58
CA PRO A 100 -10.11 -14.02 32.48
C PRO A 100 -10.03 -15.11 31.41
N LYS A 101 -11.16 -15.78 31.08
CA LYS A 101 -11.19 -16.80 30.01
C LYS A 101 -11.02 -16.14 28.65
N VAL A 102 -11.74 -15.05 28.42
CA VAL A 102 -11.58 -14.26 27.17
C VAL A 102 -10.16 -13.70 27.03
N MET A 103 -9.56 -13.24 28.14
CA MET A 103 -8.18 -12.76 28.15
C MET A 103 -7.20 -13.88 27.76
N ALA A 104 -7.37 -15.09 28.32
CA ALA A 104 -6.52 -16.26 28.02
C ALA A 104 -6.70 -16.79 26.57
N GLU A 105 -7.91 -16.66 25.99
CA GLU A 105 -8.16 -16.99 24.60
C GLU A 105 -7.55 -15.95 23.63
N ARG A 106 -7.31 -14.74 24.12
CA ARG A 106 -6.74 -13.60 23.36
C ARG A 106 -5.26 -13.40 23.63
N ASP A 107 -4.53 -14.45 23.99
CA ASP A 107 -3.08 -14.42 24.17
C ASP A 107 -2.37 -14.46 22.82
N TYR A 108 -1.41 -13.55 22.60
CA TYR A 108 -0.67 -13.47 21.34
C TYR A 108 0.26 -14.65 21.12
N ARG A 109 0.85 -15.21 22.18
CA ARG A 109 1.75 -16.37 22.07
C ARG A 109 0.95 -17.60 21.60
N LYS A 110 -0.21 -17.83 22.21
CA LYS A 110 -1.11 -18.89 21.81
C LYS A 110 -1.55 -18.75 20.34
N TYR A 111 -1.86 -17.51 19.93
CA TYR A 111 -2.17 -17.20 18.54
C TYR A 111 -0.99 -17.52 17.60
N CYS A 112 0.24 -17.15 17.97
CA CYS A 112 1.43 -17.46 17.17
C CYS A 112 1.71 -18.95 17.06
N GLU A 113 1.48 -19.71 18.14
CA GLU A 113 1.60 -21.19 18.14
C GLU A 113 0.58 -21.82 17.20
N GLU A 114 -0.69 -21.42 17.29
CA GLU A 114 -1.77 -21.90 16.43
C GLU A 114 -1.52 -21.50 14.96
N PHE A 115 -1.06 -20.28 14.71
CA PHE A 115 -0.68 -19.81 13.39
C PHE A 115 0.44 -20.68 12.80
N ASN A 116 1.54 -20.90 13.53
CA ASN A 116 2.67 -21.69 13.05
C ASN A 116 2.33 -23.14 12.80
N GLN A 117 1.37 -23.72 13.55
CA GLN A 117 0.89 -25.09 13.33
C GLN A 117 0.05 -25.24 12.07
N ASN A 118 -0.72 -24.19 11.72
CA ASN A 118 -1.67 -24.23 10.60
C ASN A 118 -1.12 -23.55 9.33
N TRP A 119 0.00 -22.80 9.44
CA TRP A 119 0.55 -22.06 8.32
C TRP A 119 1.20 -22.99 7.30
N THR A 120 0.82 -22.81 6.04
CA THR A 120 1.38 -23.55 4.91
C THR A 120 1.87 -22.57 3.83
N ASP A 121 3.10 -22.78 3.33
CA ASP A 121 3.65 -22.02 2.20
C ASP A 121 3.18 -22.63 0.87
N ASP A 122 1.87 -22.67 0.66
CA ASP A 122 1.26 -23.24 -0.53
C ASP A 122 0.78 -22.16 -1.53
N LEU A 123 0.44 -22.61 -2.76
CA LEU A 123 -0.07 -21.72 -3.79
C LEU A 123 -1.39 -21.06 -3.40
N ARG A 124 -2.23 -21.73 -2.61
CA ARG A 124 -3.56 -21.23 -2.23
C ARG A 124 -3.48 -20.05 -1.28
N SER A 125 -2.60 -20.13 -0.28
CA SER A 125 -2.35 -19.01 0.65
C SER A 125 -1.77 -17.80 -0.07
N GLU A 126 -0.84 -18.03 -1.01
CA GLU A 126 -0.27 -16.95 -1.83
C GLU A 126 -1.29 -16.31 -2.77
N TYR A 127 -2.17 -17.08 -3.41
CA TYR A 127 -3.25 -16.51 -4.24
C TYR A 127 -4.16 -15.57 -3.43
N GLY A 128 -4.58 -15.98 -2.24
CA GLY A 128 -5.42 -15.13 -1.38
C GLY A 128 -4.73 -13.79 -1.05
N ARG A 129 -3.46 -13.83 -0.70
CA ARG A 129 -2.67 -12.65 -0.38
C ARG A 129 -2.44 -11.75 -1.60
N LYS A 130 -2.09 -12.32 -2.76
CA LYS A 130 -1.90 -11.56 -4.01
C LYS A 130 -3.21 -10.94 -4.50
N LEU A 131 -4.35 -11.58 -4.25
CA LEU A 131 -5.67 -11.02 -4.54
C LEU A 131 -5.94 -9.76 -3.72
N LEU A 132 -5.53 -9.73 -2.44
CA LEU A 132 -5.63 -8.53 -1.59
C LEU A 132 -4.74 -7.39 -2.12
N HIS A 133 -3.55 -7.68 -2.62
CA HIS A 133 -2.71 -6.66 -3.27
C HIS A 133 -3.34 -6.12 -4.55
N LEU A 134 -3.94 -7.00 -5.39
CA LEU A 134 -4.68 -6.58 -6.58
C LEU A 134 -5.90 -5.71 -6.26
N PHE A 135 -6.51 -5.86 -5.08
CA PHE A 135 -7.59 -4.98 -4.64
C PHE A 135 -7.15 -3.52 -4.59
N THR A 136 -5.94 -3.24 -4.08
CA THR A 136 -5.38 -1.87 -4.05
C THR A 136 -5.25 -1.28 -5.46
N CYS A 137 -4.76 -2.08 -6.41
CA CYS A 137 -4.68 -1.68 -7.80
C CYS A 137 -6.09 -1.46 -8.41
N SER A 138 -7.04 -2.35 -8.11
CA SER A 138 -8.42 -2.24 -8.58
C SER A 138 -9.09 -0.95 -8.12
N VAL A 139 -8.87 -0.51 -6.88
CA VAL A 139 -9.36 0.77 -6.36
C VAL A 139 -8.89 1.94 -7.24
N ILE A 140 -7.62 1.97 -7.62
CA ILE A 140 -7.06 3.03 -8.47
C ILE A 140 -7.76 3.05 -9.84
N PHE A 141 -7.87 1.90 -10.50
CA PHE A 141 -8.46 1.83 -11.84
C PHE A 141 -9.98 2.07 -11.84
N ILE A 142 -10.70 1.55 -10.85
CA ILE A 142 -12.17 1.75 -10.73
C ILE A 142 -12.49 3.22 -10.55
N PHE A 143 -11.85 3.90 -9.60
CA PHE A 143 -12.16 5.30 -9.34
C PHE A 143 -11.64 6.24 -10.42
N TRP A 144 -10.51 5.93 -11.05
CA TRP A 144 -10.07 6.66 -12.24
C TRP A 144 -11.07 6.53 -13.40
N SER A 145 -11.54 5.30 -13.68
CA SER A 145 -12.51 5.06 -14.73
C SER A 145 -13.85 5.72 -14.42
N LEU A 146 -14.30 5.67 -13.16
CA LEU A 146 -15.51 6.36 -12.72
C LEU A 146 -15.41 7.87 -12.94
N GLY A 147 -14.31 8.48 -12.51
CA GLY A 147 -14.04 9.89 -12.73
C GLY A 147 -14.04 10.26 -14.22
N THR A 148 -13.36 9.47 -15.05
CA THR A 148 -13.34 9.69 -16.51
C THR A 148 -14.74 9.60 -17.12
N ILE A 149 -15.57 8.65 -16.69
CA ILE A 149 -16.96 8.52 -17.17
C ILE A 149 -17.78 9.76 -16.78
N LEU A 150 -17.72 10.16 -15.51
CA LEU A 150 -18.49 11.30 -15.01
C LEU A 150 -18.04 12.62 -15.65
N ASP A 151 -16.74 12.78 -15.90
CA ASP A 151 -16.16 13.93 -16.58
C ASP A 151 -16.66 14.02 -18.04
N ASN A 152 -16.61 12.92 -18.79
CA ASN A 152 -17.10 12.83 -20.16
C ASN A 152 -18.61 13.14 -20.29
N PHE A 153 -19.39 12.91 -19.25
CA PHE A 153 -20.81 13.29 -19.20
C PHE A 153 -21.06 14.72 -18.72
N GLY A 154 -20.02 15.50 -18.43
CA GLY A 154 -20.12 16.86 -17.90
C GLY A 154 -20.78 16.93 -16.51
N ILE A 155 -20.72 15.83 -15.74
CA ILE A 155 -21.31 15.77 -14.41
C ILE A 155 -20.37 16.46 -13.41
N LEU A 156 -19.07 16.28 -13.55
CA LEU A 156 -18.07 16.86 -12.66
C LEU A 156 -18.02 18.38 -12.76
N ASP A 157 -18.23 18.96 -13.93
CA ASP A 157 -18.30 20.41 -14.15
C ASP A 157 -19.33 21.11 -13.27
N LYS A 158 -20.48 20.44 -12.99
CA LYS A 158 -21.54 20.96 -12.11
C LYS A 158 -21.08 21.17 -10.68
N PHE A 159 -20.01 20.48 -10.27
CA PHE A 159 -19.41 20.55 -8.94
C PHE A 159 -18.05 21.29 -8.96
N ASN A 160 -17.66 21.86 -10.09
CA ASN A 160 -16.35 22.45 -10.32
C ASN A 160 -15.20 21.45 -10.01
N LEU A 161 -15.39 20.20 -10.39
CA LEU A 161 -14.42 19.11 -10.29
C LEU A 161 -13.97 18.69 -11.69
N ASP A 162 -12.78 18.15 -11.77
CA ASP A 162 -12.28 17.44 -12.94
C ASP A 162 -12.00 15.95 -12.58
N ASN A 163 -11.66 15.17 -13.59
CA ASN A 163 -11.34 13.76 -13.38
C ASN A 163 -10.24 13.54 -12.33
N TYR A 164 -9.16 14.34 -12.35
CA TYR A 164 -8.03 14.16 -11.43
C TYR A 164 -8.46 14.39 -9.97
N SER A 165 -9.08 15.53 -9.68
CA SER A 165 -9.49 15.88 -8.32
C SER A 165 -10.49 14.90 -7.75
N PHE A 166 -11.49 14.51 -8.55
CA PHE A 166 -12.53 13.56 -8.13
C PHE A 166 -11.97 12.16 -7.92
N SER A 167 -11.20 11.64 -8.88
CA SER A 167 -10.66 10.28 -8.80
C SER A 167 -9.65 10.15 -7.66
N TYR A 168 -8.74 11.10 -7.50
CA TYR A 168 -7.78 11.09 -6.41
C TYR A 168 -8.44 11.29 -5.04
N TRP A 169 -9.51 12.08 -4.96
CA TRP A 169 -10.29 12.17 -3.72
C TRP A 169 -10.80 10.82 -3.26
N LEU A 170 -11.41 10.03 -4.15
CA LEU A 170 -11.91 8.69 -3.81
C LEU A 170 -10.77 7.70 -3.54
N ILE A 171 -9.71 7.71 -4.36
CA ILE A 171 -8.53 6.85 -4.16
C ILE A 171 -7.88 7.12 -2.80
N ILE A 172 -7.76 8.38 -2.40
CA ILE A 172 -7.16 8.79 -1.13
C ILE A 172 -8.05 8.39 0.04
N ILE A 173 -9.37 8.62 -0.02
CA ILE A 173 -10.30 8.22 1.05
C ILE A 173 -10.22 6.71 1.28
N ILE A 174 -10.33 5.92 0.23
CA ILE A 174 -10.29 4.46 0.37
C ILE A 174 -8.89 3.98 0.75
N GLY A 175 -7.83 4.49 0.09
CA GLY A 175 -6.46 4.09 0.36
C GLY A 175 -6.02 4.42 1.78
N PHE A 176 -6.24 5.65 2.24
CA PHE A 176 -5.87 6.05 3.59
C PHE A 176 -6.77 5.43 4.66
N GLY A 177 -8.06 5.23 4.40
CA GLY A 177 -8.92 4.47 5.30
C GLY A 177 -8.38 3.07 5.54
N PHE A 178 -7.98 2.34 4.49
CA PHE A 178 -7.35 1.04 4.65
C PHE A 178 -6.06 1.09 5.48
N ILE A 179 -5.16 2.03 5.21
CA ILE A 179 -3.89 2.09 5.98
C ILE A 179 -4.09 2.50 7.42
N PHE A 180 -5.07 3.36 7.74
CA PHE A 180 -5.39 3.71 9.11
C PHE A 180 -5.91 2.52 9.89
N MET A 181 -6.84 1.77 9.30
CA MET A 181 -7.36 0.54 9.86
C MET A 181 -6.24 -0.50 10.11
N PHE A 182 -5.44 -0.79 9.07
CA PHE A 182 -4.40 -1.82 9.17
C PHE A 182 -3.29 -1.41 10.14
N GLN A 183 -2.81 -0.17 10.09
CA GLN A 183 -1.74 0.28 11.00
C GLN A 183 -2.20 0.28 12.47
N LEU A 184 -3.43 0.72 12.74
CA LEU A 184 -3.98 0.69 14.09
C LEU A 184 -4.14 -0.74 14.60
N ALA A 185 -4.64 -1.63 13.73
CA ALA A 185 -4.78 -3.04 14.06
C ALA A 185 -3.42 -3.73 14.27
N ASP A 186 -2.40 -3.40 13.47
CA ASP A 186 -1.04 -3.93 13.64
C ASP A 186 -0.38 -3.44 14.93
N LEU A 187 -0.50 -2.15 15.25
CA LEU A 187 -0.03 -1.61 16.53
C LEU A 187 -0.72 -2.30 17.71
N ALA A 188 -2.04 -2.54 17.62
CA ALA A 188 -2.79 -3.28 18.62
C ALA A 188 -2.32 -4.74 18.70
N ARG A 189 -2.09 -5.41 17.57
CA ARG A 189 -1.60 -6.78 17.48
C ARG A 189 -0.24 -6.95 18.16
N LEU A 190 0.68 -6.07 17.85
CA LEU A 190 2.06 -6.14 18.33
C LEU A 190 2.25 -5.64 19.78
N THR A 191 1.27 -4.91 20.34
CA THR A 191 1.37 -4.37 21.70
C THR A 191 0.35 -4.97 22.67
N LYS A 192 -0.92 -5.07 22.28
CA LYS A 192 -2.04 -5.49 23.12
C LYS A 192 -3.05 -6.33 22.32
N PHE A 193 -2.64 -7.49 21.86
CA PHE A 193 -3.43 -8.36 20.97
C PHE A 193 -4.86 -8.62 21.47
N TYR A 194 -5.07 -8.66 22.79
CA TYR A 194 -6.36 -8.92 23.41
C TYR A 194 -7.43 -7.87 23.11
N ILE A 195 -7.05 -6.65 22.68
CA ILE A 195 -8.00 -5.59 22.33
C ILE A 195 -8.58 -5.72 20.93
N LEU A 196 -8.00 -6.60 20.10
CA LEU A 196 -8.51 -6.82 18.75
C LEU A 196 -9.83 -7.59 18.75
N PRO A 197 -10.82 -7.19 17.93
CA PRO A 197 -12.04 -7.95 17.74
C PRO A 197 -11.76 -9.30 17.07
N ASN A 198 -12.64 -10.30 17.27
CA ASN A 198 -12.45 -11.65 16.75
C ASN A 198 -12.28 -11.71 15.23
N TRP A 199 -13.03 -10.89 14.50
CA TRP A 199 -12.94 -10.85 13.04
C TRP A 199 -11.58 -10.32 12.56
N ALA A 200 -11.02 -9.30 13.20
CA ALA A 200 -9.70 -8.77 12.87
C ALA A 200 -8.60 -9.82 13.13
N ARG A 201 -8.69 -10.56 14.26
CA ARG A 201 -7.76 -11.64 14.56
C ARG A 201 -7.76 -12.76 13.50
N LYS A 202 -8.94 -13.07 12.94
CA LYS A 202 -9.06 -14.04 11.86
C LYS A 202 -8.41 -13.58 10.56
N TRP A 203 -8.41 -12.30 10.26
CA TRP A 203 -7.73 -11.78 9.05
C TRP A 203 -6.23 -12.00 9.08
N TYR A 204 -5.62 -11.94 10.26
CA TYR A 204 -4.18 -12.17 10.41
C TYR A 204 -3.74 -13.62 10.10
N PHE A 205 -4.66 -14.59 9.99
CA PHE A 205 -4.30 -15.93 9.51
C PHE A 205 -3.87 -15.97 8.03
N SER A 206 -4.12 -14.92 7.26
CA SER A 206 -3.67 -14.79 5.87
C SER A 206 -2.30 -14.11 5.71
N MET A 207 -1.64 -13.69 6.81
CA MET A 207 -0.33 -13.05 6.74
C MET A 207 0.79 -14.07 6.50
N ARG A 208 1.99 -13.59 6.19
CA ARG A 208 3.20 -14.41 6.15
C ARG A 208 3.73 -14.67 7.57
N GLN A 209 4.45 -15.77 7.74
CA GLN A 209 5.13 -16.07 8.99
C GLN A 209 6.11 -14.95 9.41
N GLU A 210 6.76 -14.33 8.45
CA GLU A 210 7.71 -13.22 8.65
C GLU A 210 7.01 -11.95 9.18
N GLU A 211 5.69 -11.80 8.95
CA GLU A 211 4.89 -10.66 9.39
C GLU A 211 4.36 -10.79 10.83
N LEU A 212 4.57 -11.95 11.49
CA LEU A 212 4.14 -12.14 12.88
C LEU A 212 4.73 -11.08 13.83
N GLU A 213 5.94 -10.63 13.57
CA GLU A 213 6.69 -9.73 14.44
C GLU A 213 6.89 -8.33 13.89
N THR A 214 6.27 -8.01 12.73
CA THR A 214 6.36 -6.71 12.07
C THR A 214 5.01 -6.27 11.52
N PHE A 215 4.95 -5.07 10.93
CA PHE A 215 3.73 -4.57 10.27
C PHE A 215 3.43 -5.37 9.01
N LEU A 216 2.12 -5.51 8.70
CA LEU A 216 1.67 -6.11 7.46
C LEU A 216 2.18 -5.32 6.24
N ALA A 217 2.45 -6.04 5.17
CA ALA A 217 2.88 -5.47 3.90
C ALA A 217 1.87 -4.50 3.25
N SER A 218 0.60 -4.56 3.63
CA SER A 218 -0.48 -3.75 3.04
C SER A 218 -0.30 -2.24 3.30
N THR A 219 0.07 -1.85 4.52
CA THR A 219 0.29 -0.44 4.88
C THR A 219 1.45 0.19 4.09
N PRO A 220 2.67 -0.37 4.09
CA PRO A 220 3.78 0.19 3.32
C PRO A 220 3.52 0.16 1.82
N LEU A 221 2.80 -0.83 1.29
CA LEU A 221 2.42 -0.90 -0.12
C LEU A 221 1.63 0.34 -0.54
N VAL A 222 0.53 0.64 0.14
CA VAL A 222 -0.33 1.78 -0.19
C VAL A 222 0.38 3.11 0.02
N LEU A 223 1.12 3.27 1.11
CA LEU A 223 1.90 4.48 1.39
C LEU A 223 2.98 4.74 0.34
N SER A 224 3.56 3.69 -0.23
CA SER A 224 4.58 3.82 -1.27
C SER A 224 4.04 4.35 -2.60
N PHE A 225 2.73 4.34 -2.80
CA PHE A 225 2.08 4.96 -3.96
C PHE A 225 1.88 6.48 -3.81
N VAL A 226 1.94 7.02 -2.60
CA VAL A 226 1.65 8.44 -2.32
C VAL A 226 2.48 9.41 -3.15
N PRO A 227 3.80 9.25 -3.35
CA PRO A 227 4.57 10.16 -4.18
C PRO A 227 4.06 10.22 -5.64
N PHE A 228 3.48 9.14 -6.13
CA PHE A 228 3.04 9.03 -7.53
C PHE A 228 1.65 9.62 -7.79
N ILE A 229 0.95 10.09 -6.77
CA ILE A 229 -0.20 10.99 -6.91
C ILE A 229 0.23 12.28 -7.62
N PHE A 230 1.50 12.68 -7.50
CA PHE A 230 2.09 13.87 -8.14
C PHE A 230 2.70 13.58 -9.52
N ALA A 231 2.78 12.33 -9.93
CA ALA A 231 3.21 11.95 -11.27
C ALA A 231 2.01 11.93 -12.25
N PRO A 232 2.23 11.99 -13.57
CA PRO A 232 1.16 11.72 -14.53
C PRO A 232 0.48 10.38 -14.23
N PHE A 233 -0.85 10.33 -14.38
CA PHE A 233 -1.64 9.13 -14.04
C PHE A 233 -1.10 7.83 -14.68
N PRO A 234 -0.62 7.79 -15.94
CA PRO A 234 -0.05 6.57 -16.51
C PRO A 234 1.13 6.01 -15.71
N ILE A 235 1.98 6.87 -15.13
CA ILE A 235 3.08 6.43 -14.26
C ILE A 235 2.53 5.86 -12.95
N PHE A 236 1.57 6.54 -12.31
CA PHE A 236 0.93 6.05 -11.09
C PHE A 236 0.25 4.68 -11.31
N ALA A 237 -0.52 4.55 -12.39
CA ALA A 237 -1.18 3.30 -12.78
C ALA A 237 -0.18 2.16 -13.06
N ALA A 238 0.91 2.45 -13.79
CA ALA A 238 1.96 1.48 -14.07
C ALA A 238 2.65 1.01 -12.79
N VAL A 239 3.01 1.91 -11.88
CA VAL A 239 3.61 1.60 -10.57
C VAL A 239 2.71 0.67 -9.77
N ALA A 240 1.41 0.99 -9.68
CA ALA A 240 0.44 0.17 -8.95
C ALA A 240 0.35 -1.24 -9.56
N LEU A 241 0.28 -1.35 -10.88
CA LEU A 241 0.14 -2.64 -11.57
C LEU A 241 1.45 -3.45 -11.58
N ILE A 242 2.62 -2.81 -11.66
CA ILE A 242 3.91 -3.48 -11.52
C ILE A 242 4.01 -4.13 -10.14
N THR A 243 3.75 -3.35 -9.09
CA THR A 243 3.93 -3.81 -7.70
C THR A 243 2.94 -4.92 -7.33
N THR A 244 1.74 -4.91 -7.87
CA THR A 244 0.71 -5.91 -7.56
C THR A 244 0.66 -7.02 -8.58
N GLY A 245 0.66 -6.70 -9.87
CA GLY A 245 0.48 -7.64 -10.98
C GLY A 245 1.76 -8.35 -11.39
N ALA A 246 2.87 -7.62 -11.65
CA ALA A 246 4.12 -8.25 -12.06
C ALA A 246 4.71 -9.10 -10.92
N ASP A 247 4.63 -8.63 -9.67
CA ASP A 247 5.04 -9.40 -8.49
C ASP A 247 4.14 -10.65 -8.30
N ALA A 248 2.84 -10.56 -8.58
CA ALA A 248 1.97 -11.73 -8.56
C ALA A 248 2.36 -12.74 -9.65
N MET A 249 2.66 -12.29 -10.87
CA MET A 249 3.10 -13.16 -11.97
C MET A 249 4.43 -13.84 -11.65
N ALA A 250 5.39 -13.10 -11.10
CA ALA A 250 6.68 -13.67 -10.66
C ALA A 250 6.47 -14.78 -9.62
N CYS A 251 5.63 -14.52 -8.61
CA CYS A 251 5.33 -15.48 -7.55
C CYS A 251 4.60 -16.73 -8.07
N VAL A 252 3.52 -16.54 -8.83
CA VAL A 252 2.68 -17.66 -9.34
C VAL A 252 3.45 -18.54 -10.30
N ILE A 253 4.16 -17.94 -11.26
CA ILE A 253 4.96 -18.70 -12.24
C ILE A 253 6.14 -19.37 -11.54
N GLY A 254 6.80 -18.67 -10.62
CA GLY A 254 7.88 -19.22 -9.84
C GLY A 254 7.49 -20.43 -9.00
N LYS A 255 6.33 -20.38 -8.31
CA LYS A 255 5.84 -21.51 -7.50
C LYS A 255 5.28 -22.66 -8.35
N LYS A 256 4.62 -22.37 -9.49
CA LYS A 256 3.98 -23.41 -10.32
C LYS A 256 4.92 -24.09 -11.30
N TYR A 257 5.84 -23.35 -11.88
CA TYR A 257 6.70 -23.82 -12.96
C TYR A 257 8.20 -23.72 -12.65
N GLY A 258 8.58 -23.12 -11.52
CA GLY A 258 9.97 -22.92 -11.14
C GLY A 258 10.70 -24.24 -10.90
N LYS A 259 11.80 -24.44 -11.62
CA LYS A 259 12.68 -25.61 -11.49
C LYS A 259 14.10 -25.20 -11.07
N HIS A 260 14.49 -23.98 -11.38
CA HIS A 260 15.85 -23.50 -11.18
C HIS A 260 15.84 -22.39 -10.12
N ALA A 261 16.54 -22.61 -8.99
CA ALA A 261 16.68 -21.57 -7.97
C ALA A 261 17.45 -20.38 -8.52
N LEU A 262 16.95 -19.15 -8.27
CA LEU A 262 17.60 -17.91 -8.71
C LEU A 262 19.00 -17.73 -8.07
N ARG A 263 19.15 -18.22 -6.83
CA ARG A 263 20.42 -18.23 -6.09
C ARG A 263 20.47 -19.45 -5.19
N LYS A 264 21.68 -19.84 -4.78
CA LYS A 264 21.88 -20.89 -3.78
C LYS A 264 21.08 -20.55 -2.51
N ASN A 265 20.23 -21.45 -2.07
CA ASN A 265 19.32 -21.30 -0.91
C ASN A 265 18.22 -20.21 -1.04
N SER A 266 17.87 -19.78 -2.26
CA SER A 266 16.75 -18.88 -2.49
C SER A 266 15.46 -19.66 -2.74
N LYS A 267 14.33 -19.19 -2.19
CA LYS A 267 13.00 -19.66 -2.57
C LYS A 267 12.56 -19.10 -3.94
N LYS A 268 13.22 -18.05 -4.45
CA LYS A 268 12.91 -17.43 -5.75
C LYS A 268 13.53 -18.26 -6.89
N THR A 269 12.81 -18.35 -8.01
CA THR A 269 13.20 -19.15 -9.17
C THR A 269 13.52 -18.28 -10.39
N ILE A 270 14.34 -18.80 -11.32
CA ILE A 270 14.67 -18.12 -12.57
C ILE A 270 13.42 -17.89 -13.41
N GLU A 271 12.52 -18.87 -13.47
CA GLU A 271 11.27 -18.79 -14.23
C GLU A 271 10.36 -17.67 -13.69
N GLY A 272 10.24 -17.57 -12.36
CA GLY A 272 9.49 -16.48 -11.72
C GLY A 272 10.14 -15.11 -11.99
N PHE A 273 11.45 -15.02 -11.88
CA PHE A 273 12.22 -13.81 -12.15
C PHE A 273 12.02 -13.30 -13.59
N ILE A 274 12.13 -14.20 -14.59
CA ILE A 274 11.88 -13.86 -16.00
C ILE A 274 10.42 -13.43 -16.21
N ALA A 275 9.45 -14.14 -15.60
CA ALA A 275 8.05 -13.82 -15.72
C ALA A 275 7.73 -12.43 -15.14
N GLY A 276 8.31 -12.07 -13.98
CA GLY A 276 8.19 -10.75 -13.38
C GLY A 276 8.75 -9.65 -14.27
N GLY A 277 9.93 -9.86 -14.86
CA GLY A 277 10.55 -8.92 -15.80
C GLY A 277 9.71 -8.70 -17.07
N ILE A 278 9.27 -9.78 -17.73
CA ILE A 278 8.40 -9.69 -18.91
C ILE A 278 7.08 -8.98 -18.57
N SER A 279 6.47 -9.33 -17.44
CA SER A 279 5.23 -8.70 -17.00
C SER A 279 5.42 -7.21 -16.73
N THR A 280 6.52 -6.81 -16.07
CA THR A 280 6.84 -5.39 -15.81
C THR A 280 6.97 -4.62 -17.13
N PHE A 281 7.73 -5.14 -18.07
CA PHE A 281 7.90 -4.52 -19.38
C PHE A 281 6.59 -4.36 -20.13
N ALA A 282 5.80 -5.43 -20.20
CA ALA A 282 4.49 -5.43 -20.86
C ALA A 282 3.50 -4.46 -20.19
N ILE A 283 3.45 -4.41 -18.86
CA ILE A 283 2.59 -3.49 -18.10
C ILE A 283 2.89 -2.04 -18.48
N VAL A 284 4.16 -1.64 -18.49
CA VAL A 284 4.52 -0.26 -18.84
C VAL A 284 4.10 0.05 -20.27
N LEU A 285 4.39 -0.83 -21.25
CA LEU A 285 3.95 -0.62 -22.62
C LEU A 285 2.43 -0.49 -22.74
N ILE A 286 1.67 -1.37 -22.11
CA ILE A 286 0.20 -1.36 -22.18
C ILE A 286 -0.34 -0.08 -21.55
N ILE A 287 0.09 0.27 -20.34
CA ILE A 287 -0.46 1.42 -19.60
C ILE A 287 -0.10 2.74 -20.29
N MET A 288 1.14 2.92 -20.76
CA MET A 288 1.54 4.13 -21.46
C MET A 288 0.80 4.32 -22.79
N ASN A 289 0.48 3.25 -23.51
CA ASN A 289 -0.32 3.34 -24.72
C ASN A 289 -1.82 3.53 -24.42
N LEU A 290 -2.35 2.85 -23.40
CA LEU A 290 -3.76 2.96 -23.00
C LEU A 290 -4.12 4.39 -22.59
N TYR A 291 -3.24 5.04 -21.85
CA TYR A 291 -3.42 6.40 -21.35
C TYR A 291 -2.54 7.42 -22.08
N TYR A 292 -2.24 7.17 -23.37
CA TYR A 292 -1.39 8.03 -24.19
C TYR A 292 -1.86 9.50 -24.22
N SER A 293 -3.17 9.71 -24.26
CA SER A 293 -3.76 11.07 -24.26
C SER A 293 -3.43 11.89 -23.01
N LEU A 294 -3.19 11.23 -21.88
CA LEU A 294 -2.84 11.91 -20.61
C LEU A 294 -1.34 12.21 -20.50
N MET A 295 -0.52 11.50 -21.27
CA MET A 295 0.93 11.64 -21.25
C MET A 295 1.48 11.33 -22.66
N PRO A 296 1.32 12.26 -23.63
CA PRO A 296 1.76 12.05 -25.01
C PRO A 296 3.29 12.11 -25.12
N VAL A 297 3.96 10.98 -25.05
CA VAL A 297 5.41 10.84 -25.18
C VAL A 297 5.78 9.92 -26.33
N GLY A 298 6.93 10.14 -26.96
CA GLY A 298 7.39 9.31 -28.08
C GLY A 298 7.66 7.86 -27.68
N ILE A 299 7.52 6.94 -28.63
CA ILE A 299 7.70 5.49 -28.41
C ILE A 299 9.05 5.15 -27.79
N ILE A 300 10.12 5.87 -28.16
CA ILE A 300 11.46 5.65 -27.61
C ILE A 300 11.44 5.91 -26.09
N LYS A 301 10.77 6.97 -25.63
CA LYS A 301 10.65 7.30 -24.22
C LYS A 301 9.84 6.23 -23.46
N ILE A 302 8.78 5.72 -24.07
CA ILE A 302 8.00 4.59 -23.50
C ILE A 302 8.88 3.34 -23.35
N LEU A 303 9.66 2.99 -24.36
CA LEU A 303 10.59 1.86 -24.32
C LEU A 303 11.67 2.04 -23.25
N LEU A 304 12.21 3.25 -23.10
CA LEU A 304 13.18 3.56 -22.04
C LEU A 304 12.56 3.41 -20.65
N MET A 305 11.35 3.90 -20.43
CA MET A 305 10.62 3.74 -19.17
C MET A 305 10.34 2.25 -18.88
N ALA A 306 9.90 1.48 -19.88
CA ALA A 306 9.65 0.05 -19.73
C ALA A 306 10.92 -0.72 -19.38
N THR A 307 12.03 -0.41 -20.07
CA THR A 307 13.34 -1.06 -19.82
C THR A 307 13.87 -0.70 -18.43
N ALA A 308 13.82 0.58 -18.04
CA ALA A 308 14.30 1.02 -16.73
C ALA A 308 13.47 0.41 -15.60
N ALA A 309 12.14 0.43 -15.70
CA ALA A 309 11.26 -0.19 -14.70
C ALA A 309 11.54 -1.70 -14.57
N THR A 310 11.76 -2.39 -15.69
CA THR A 310 12.09 -3.82 -15.70
C THR A 310 13.42 -4.09 -15.01
N ILE A 311 14.47 -3.35 -15.36
CA ILE A 311 15.80 -3.52 -14.74
C ILE A 311 15.71 -3.27 -13.23
N ILE A 312 15.04 -2.19 -12.82
CA ILE A 312 14.86 -1.85 -11.40
C ILE A 312 14.08 -2.95 -10.68
N PHE A 313 12.96 -3.42 -11.25
CA PHE A 313 12.17 -4.52 -10.67
C PHE A 313 13.02 -5.78 -10.46
N LEU A 314 13.78 -6.20 -11.48
CA LEU A 314 14.63 -7.38 -11.42
C LEU A 314 15.77 -7.23 -10.40
N LEU A 315 16.37 -6.04 -10.29
CA LEU A 315 17.38 -5.76 -9.26
C LEU A 315 16.79 -5.84 -7.86
N ILE A 316 15.58 -5.30 -7.63
CA ILE A 316 14.90 -5.38 -6.34
C ILE A 316 14.56 -6.83 -6.03
N ASP A 317 13.96 -7.56 -6.97
CA ASP A 317 13.61 -8.97 -6.79
C ASP A 317 14.83 -9.83 -6.44
N MET A 318 15.99 -9.48 -7.00
CA MET A 318 17.24 -10.17 -6.75
C MET A 318 17.91 -9.77 -5.42
N PHE A 319 17.89 -8.49 -5.01
CA PHE A 319 18.77 -7.95 -3.98
C PHE A 319 18.06 -7.42 -2.72
N ALA A 320 16.73 -7.18 -2.75
CA ALA A 320 16.02 -6.68 -1.57
C ALA A 320 16.11 -7.66 -0.40
N LYS A 321 16.64 -7.21 0.74
CA LYS A 321 16.80 -8.01 1.96
C LYS A 321 16.32 -7.29 3.22
N PHE A 322 16.62 -5.99 3.35
CA PHE A 322 16.40 -5.21 4.57
C PHE A 322 15.11 -4.38 4.52
N ILE A 323 14.69 -4.00 3.32
CA ILE A 323 13.45 -3.25 3.09
C ILE A 323 12.59 -4.09 2.17
N SER A 324 11.30 -4.15 2.47
CA SER A 324 10.31 -4.91 1.70
C SER A 324 10.26 -4.48 0.24
N ASP A 325 10.12 -5.45 -0.65
CA ASP A 325 9.83 -5.23 -2.07
C ASP A 325 8.53 -4.42 -2.28
N ASN A 326 7.57 -4.51 -1.35
CA ASN A 326 6.35 -3.69 -1.35
C ASN A 326 6.61 -2.18 -1.15
N ILE A 327 7.79 -1.79 -0.68
CA ILE A 327 8.24 -0.40 -0.59
C ILE A 327 9.14 -0.08 -1.78
N LEU A 328 10.17 -0.91 -2.00
CA LEU A 328 11.21 -0.63 -2.99
C LEU A 328 10.68 -0.65 -4.44
N ASN A 329 9.84 -1.64 -4.77
CA ASN A 329 9.31 -1.76 -6.13
C ASN A 329 8.53 -0.51 -6.57
N PRO A 330 7.48 -0.05 -5.85
CA PRO A 330 6.76 1.14 -6.28
C PRO A 330 7.66 2.37 -6.30
N ILE A 331 8.46 2.60 -5.26
CA ILE A 331 9.27 3.80 -5.14
C ILE A 331 10.32 3.88 -6.27
N LEU A 332 11.13 2.84 -6.43
CA LEU A 332 12.25 2.91 -7.37
C LEU A 332 11.80 2.77 -8.83
N THR A 333 10.84 1.88 -9.14
CA THR A 333 10.34 1.77 -10.52
C THR A 333 9.59 3.04 -10.93
N GLY A 334 8.79 3.60 -10.01
CA GLY A 334 8.03 4.82 -10.26
C GLY A 334 8.93 6.04 -10.46
N PHE A 335 9.87 6.29 -9.57
CA PHE A 335 10.83 7.39 -9.76
C PHE A 335 11.72 7.18 -10.98
N GLY A 336 12.10 5.94 -11.30
CA GLY A 336 12.84 5.63 -12.53
C GLY A 336 12.06 6.00 -13.78
N MET A 337 10.79 5.65 -13.88
CA MET A 337 9.92 6.05 -14.99
C MET A 337 9.68 7.57 -15.01
N TRP A 338 9.43 8.17 -13.84
CA TRP A 338 9.15 9.61 -13.74
C TRP A 338 10.36 10.44 -14.11
N LEU A 339 11.57 10.04 -13.72
CA LEU A 339 12.80 10.71 -14.14
C LEU A 339 12.96 10.70 -15.67
N ILE A 340 12.76 9.54 -16.32
CA ILE A 340 12.81 9.43 -17.77
C ILE A 340 11.74 10.31 -18.45
N TYR A 341 10.57 10.41 -17.85
CA TYR A 341 9.52 11.32 -18.35
C TYR A 341 9.94 12.77 -18.33
N LEU A 342 10.63 13.21 -17.28
CA LEU A 342 11.07 14.60 -17.12
C LEU A 342 12.26 14.97 -18.01
N LEU A 343 13.11 14.01 -18.41
CA LEU A 343 14.20 14.19 -19.38
C LEU A 343 13.69 14.29 -20.82
#